data_f15bdec2232e5e659024caaadad9630f
#
_entry.id   f15bdec2232e5e659024caaadad9630f
#
_cell.length_a   1.000
_cell.length_b   1.000
_cell.length_c   1.000
_cell.angle_alpha   90.00
_cell.angle_beta   90.00
_cell.angle_gamma   90.00
#
_symmetry.space_group_name_H-M   'P 1'
#
loop_
_entity.id
_entity.type
_entity.pdbx_description
1 polymer ?
#
loop_
_entity_poly.entity_id
_entity_poly.type
_entity_poly.pdbx_seq_one_letter_code
_entity_poly.pdbx_strand_id
1 'polypeptide(L)'
;MNKTERRKALNKLVFEMVTSLGYEVIDDGDGGRVTFIKPNHKNLYDSIEYHKSRFDVCVLNDASDKVKEDGKTIEWFIETQRKSLDI
;
A
#
# COMPACT_ATOMS: atom_id res chain seq x y z
N MET A 1 -6.75 13.86 -17.46
CA MET A 1 -7.43 12.70 -16.85
C MET A 1 -8.64 13.16 -16.06
N ASN A 2 -9.73 12.39 -16.09
CA ASN A 2 -10.87 12.63 -15.21
C ASN A 2 -10.57 12.09 -13.81
N LYS A 3 -11.51 12.32 -12.87
CA LYS A 3 -11.33 11.90 -11.48
C LYS A 3 -11.12 10.40 -11.32
N THR A 4 -11.90 9.59 -12.04
CA THR A 4 -11.81 8.13 -11.98
C THR A 4 -10.46 7.65 -12.49
N GLU A 5 -9.96 8.21 -13.58
CA GLU A 5 -8.67 7.85 -14.15
C GLU A 5 -7.52 8.22 -13.22
N ARG A 6 -7.59 9.39 -12.55
CA ARG A 6 -6.57 9.82 -11.58
C ARG A 6 -6.52 8.88 -10.38
N ARG A 7 -7.68 8.43 -9.90
CA ARG A 7 -7.76 7.50 -8.77
C ARG A 7 -7.18 6.14 -9.15
N LYS A 8 -7.47 5.64 -10.35
CA LYS A 8 -6.86 4.39 -10.85
C LYS A 8 -5.36 4.51 -11.02
N ALA A 9 -4.89 5.65 -11.51
CA ALA A 9 -3.46 5.91 -11.65
C ALA A 9 -2.75 5.88 -10.29
N LEU A 10 -3.35 6.48 -9.27
CA LEU A 10 -2.78 6.46 -7.93
C LEU A 10 -2.70 5.04 -7.39
N ASN A 11 -3.77 4.25 -7.51
CA ASN A 11 -3.77 2.87 -7.04
C ASN A 11 -2.68 2.04 -7.73
N LYS A 12 -2.49 2.23 -9.03
CA LYS A 12 -1.42 1.56 -9.78
C LYS A 12 -0.04 1.93 -9.24
N LEU A 13 0.18 3.22 -8.99
CA LEU A 13 1.46 3.70 -8.44
C LEU A 13 1.72 3.12 -7.06
N VAL A 14 0.69 3.03 -6.22
CA VAL A 14 0.81 2.44 -4.88
C VAL A 14 1.18 0.96 -4.97
N PHE A 15 0.52 0.20 -5.86
CA PHE A 15 0.85 -1.21 -6.08
C PHE A 15 2.31 -1.37 -6.51
N GLU A 16 2.76 -0.55 -7.44
CA GLU A 16 4.15 -0.58 -7.90
C GLU A 16 5.13 -0.24 -6.77
N MET A 17 4.79 0.75 -5.95
CA MET A 17 5.63 1.14 -4.82
C MET A 17 5.74 0.01 -3.78
N VAL A 18 4.61 -0.57 -3.38
CA VAL A 18 4.60 -1.62 -2.36
C VAL A 18 5.32 -2.87 -2.87
N THR A 19 5.09 -3.26 -4.12
CA THR A 19 5.79 -4.42 -4.69
C THR A 19 7.29 -4.17 -4.84
N SER A 20 7.70 -2.92 -5.10
CA SER A 20 9.12 -2.56 -5.16
C SER A 20 9.84 -2.74 -3.82
N LEU A 21 9.08 -2.68 -2.72
CA LEU A 21 9.62 -2.93 -1.37
C LEU A 21 9.71 -4.43 -1.04
N GLY A 22 9.32 -5.29 -1.97
CA GLY A 22 9.40 -6.74 -1.81
C GLY A 22 8.13 -7.42 -1.35
N TYR A 23 7.01 -6.71 -1.32
CA TYR A 23 5.71 -7.28 -0.94
C TYR A 23 5.01 -7.88 -2.15
N GLU A 24 4.19 -8.90 -1.90
CA GLU A 24 3.35 -9.54 -2.92
C GLU A 24 1.88 -9.31 -2.58
N VAL A 25 1.06 -9.14 -3.61
CA VAL A 25 -0.39 -9.06 -3.45
C VAL A 25 -0.93 -10.46 -3.23
N ILE A 26 -1.61 -10.71 -2.11
CA ILE A 26 -2.26 -12.00 -1.85
C ILE A 26 -3.77 -11.91 -1.91
N ASP A 27 -4.32 -10.71 -1.79
CA ASP A 27 -5.75 -10.50 -1.84
C ASP A 27 -6.01 -9.10 -2.39
N ASP A 28 -6.61 -9.04 -3.57
CA ASP A 28 -7.14 -7.81 -4.16
C ASP A 28 -8.66 -7.90 -4.05
N GLY A 29 -9.12 -7.97 -2.81
CA GLY A 29 -10.47 -8.33 -2.47
C GLY A 29 -11.54 -7.35 -2.90
N ASP A 30 -12.76 -7.82 -2.90
CA ASP A 30 -13.95 -7.01 -3.05
C ASP A 30 -13.98 -5.97 -1.91
N GLY A 31 -14.63 -4.87 -2.10
CA GLY A 31 -14.72 -3.82 -1.08
C GLY A 31 -13.50 -2.89 -1.00
N GLY A 32 -12.55 -3.03 -1.92
CA GLY A 32 -11.44 -2.09 -2.05
C GLY A 32 -10.26 -2.31 -1.11
N ARG A 33 -10.24 -3.41 -0.35
CA ARG A 33 -9.11 -3.75 0.53
C ARG A 33 -8.13 -4.65 -0.21
N VAL A 34 -6.85 -4.31 -0.14
CA VAL A 34 -5.78 -5.12 -0.72
C VAL A 34 -4.84 -5.53 0.40
N THR A 35 -4.44 -6.80 0.42
CA THR A 35 -3.45 -7.30 1.37
C THR A 35 -2.16 -7.61 0.64
N PHE A 36 -1.07 -7.04 1.12
CA PHE A 36 0.28 -7.31 0.66
C PHE A 36 1.02 -8.09 1.74
N ILE A 37 1.81 -9.08 1.37
CA ILE A 37 2.63 -9.82 2.31
C ILE A 37 4.08 -9.88 1.85
N LYS A 38 4.96 -10.08 2.82
CA LYS A 38 6.38 -10.28 2.60
C LYS A 38 6.89 -11.29 3.63
N PRO A 39 7.56 -12.37 3.19
CA PRO A 39 8.16 -13.33 4.13
C PRO A 39 9.23 -12.64 4.96
N ASN A 40 9.30 -12.98 6.24
CA ASN A 40 10.39 -12.52 7.09
C ASN A 40 11.30 -13.68 7.51
N HIS A 41 12.39 -13.35 8.19
CA HIS A 41 13.44 -14.33 8.54
C HIS A 41 13.01 -15.39 9.57
N LYS A 42 11.83 -15.25 10.16
CA LYS A 42 11.30 -16.20 11.15
C LYS A 42 10.26 -17.13 10.55
N ASN A 43 10.19 -17.23 9.23
CA ASN A 43 9.16 -17.98 8.49
C ASN A 43 7.75 -17.48 8.75
N LEU A 44 7.63 -16.23 9.16
CA LEU A 44 6.39 -15.53 9.30
C LEU A 44 6.23 -14.57 8.12
N TYR A 45 5.08 -13.93 8.04
CA TYR A 45 4.83 -12.95 7.00
C TYR A 45 4.56 -11.59 7.64
N ASP A 46 5.20 -10.57 7.11
CA ASP A 46 4.81 -9.20 7.35
C ASP A 46 3.68 -8.85 6.41
N SER A 47 2.70 -8.11 6.87
CA SER A 47 1.57 -7.74 6.05
C SER A 47 1.24 -6.26 6.15
N ILE A 48 0.78 -5.71 5.03
CA ILE A 48 0.30 -4.34 4.93
C ILE A 48 -1.04 -4.39 4.23
N GLU A 49 -2.04 -3.70 4.79
CA GLU A 49 -3.32 -3.54 4.15
C GLU A 49 -3.41 -2.15 3.50
N TYR A 50 -4.01 -2.10 2.32
CA TYR A 50 -4.22 -0.87 1.59
C TYR A 50 -5.69 -0.76 1.18
N HIS A 51 -6.29 0.39 1.40
CA HIS A 51 -7.68 0.67 1.03
C HIS A 51 -7.72 1.55 -0.22
N LYS A 52 -8.10 0.95 -1.34
CA LYS A 52 -8.09 1.61 -2.66
C LYS A 52 -9.02 2.82 -2.75
N SER A 53 -10.11 2.82 -1.99
CA SER A 53 -11.09 3.91 -2.05
C SER A 53 -10.70 5.11 -1.19
N ARG A 54 -9.91 4.89 -0.14
CA ARG A 54 -9.50 5.94 0.80
C ARG A 54 -8.02 6.26 0.71
N PHE A 55 -7.26 5.46 -0.03
CA PHE A 55 -5.81 5.59 -0.14
C PHE A 55 -5.10 5.50 1.21
N ASP A 56 -5.61 4.63 2.09
CA ASP A 56 -5.06 4.42 3.42
C ASP A 56 -4.21 3.16 3.47
N VAL A 57 -3.11 3.25 4.20
CA VAL A 57 -2.25 2.12 4.53
C VAL A 57 -2.42 1.79 6.01
N CYS A 58 -2.56 0.51 6.30
CA CYS A 58 -2.69 0.03 7.68
C CYS A 58 -1.62 -1.02 7.96
N VAL A 59 -0.87 -0.82 9.04
CA VAL A 59 0.13 -1.76 9.51
C VAL A 59 -0.27 -2.18 10.93
N LEU A 60 -0.14 -3.48 11.24
CA LEU A 60 -0.49 -4.00 12.55
C LEU A 60 0.39 -3.38 13.63
N ASN A 61 -0.18 -3.20 14.84
CA ASN A 61 0.54 -2.58 15.95
C ASN A 61 1.75 -3.41 16.41
N ASP A 62 1.69 -4.73 16.27
CA ASP A 62 2.75 -5.65 16.63
C ASP A 62 3.69 -6.00 15.46
N ALA A 63 3.55 -5.28 14.35
CA ALA A 63 4.45 -5.47 13.21
C ALA A 63 5.88 -5.10 13.57
N SER A 64 6.83 -5.67 12.83
CA SER A 64 8.24 -5.32 13.01
C SER A 64 8.50 -3.85 12.71
N ASP A 65 9.60 -3.32 13.24
CA ASP A 65 9.99 -1.92 13.00
C ASP A 65 10.18 -1.65 11.51
N LYS A 66 10.70 -2.63 10.78
CA LYS A 66 10.90 -2.51 9.32
C LYS A 66 9.58 -2.33 8.58
N VAL A 67 8.56 -3.10 8.94
CA VAL A 67 7.24 -2.98 8.32
C VAL A 67 6.59 -1.65 8.66
N LYS A 68 6.73 -1.19 9.89
CA LYS A 68 6.22 0.13 10.31
C LYS A 68 6.91 1.25 9.52
N GLU A 69 8.21 1.12 9.30
CA GLU A 69 8.96 2.07 8.48
C GLU A 69 8.48 2.05 7.03
N ASP A 70 8.28 0.87 6.46
CA ASP A 70 7.73 0.72 5.10
C ASP A 70 6.35 1.36 5.00
N GLY A 71 5.50 1.17 6.01
CA GLY A 71 4.18 1.79 6.07
C GLY A 71 4.24 3.31 6.01
N LYS A 72 5.16 3.91 6.76
CA LYS A 72 5.36 5.37 6.74
C LYS A 72 5.86 5.85 5.38
N THR A 73 6.76 5.11 4.77
CA THR A 73 7.28 5.42 3.43
C THR A 73 6.14 5.40 2.40
N ILE A 74 5.28 4.39 2.47
CA ILE A 74 4.13 4.27 1.57
C ILE A 74 3.14 5.41 1.80
N GLU A 75 2.85 5.74 3.05
CA GLU A 75 1.96 6.87 3.38
C GLU A 75 2.47 8.18 2.80
N TRP A 76 3.76 8.45 2.95
CA TRP A 76 4.40 9.64 2.39
C TRP A 76 4.29 9.65 0.86
N PHE A 77 4.54 8.50 0.24
CA PHE A 77 4.43 8.34 -1.22
C PHE A 77 3.00 8.65 -1.69
N ILE A 78 2.00 8.07 -1.01
CA ILE A 78 0.59 8.30 -1.33
C ILE A 78 0.26 9.79 -1.24
N GLU A 79 0.66 10.44 -0.16
CA GLU A 79 0.39 11.86 0.03
C GLU A 79 1.03 12.71 -1.07
N THR A 80 2.26 12.40 -1.43
CA THR A 80 2.99 13.09 -2.50
C THR A 80 2.28 12.91 -3.84
N GLN A 81 1.88 11.68 -4.17
CA GLN A 81 1.20 11.39 -5.43
C GLN A 81 -0.19 12.00 -5.49
N ARG A 82 -0.90 12.04 -4.38
CA ARG A 82 -2.23 12.68 -4.33
C ARG A 82 -2.12 14.17 -4.69
N LYS A 83 -1.14 14.86 -4.15
CA LYS A 83 -0.90 16.27 -4.49
C LYS A 83 -0.58 16.43 -5.96
N SER A 84 0.27 15.57 -6.51
CA SER A 84 0.64 15.59 -7.92
C SER A 84 -0.54 15.33 -8.84
N LEU A 85 -1.44 14.42 -8.45
CA LEU A 85 -2.60 14.02 -9.24
C LEU A 85 -3.85 14.86 -8.94
N ASP A 86 -3.76 15.79 -8.00
CA ASP A 86 -4.87 16.64 -7.58
C ASP A 86 -6.08 15.81 -7.09
N ILE A 87 -5.81 14.91 -6.16
CA ILE A 87 -6.84 14.07 -5.54
C ILE A 87 -7.04 14.47 -4.07
#